data_c88a4bb33ab1d057d88cd0971febcca7
#
_entry.id   c88a4bb33ab1d057d88cd0971febcca7
#
_cell.length_a   1.000
_cell.length_b   1.000
_cell.length_c   1.000
_cell.angle_alpha   90.00
_cell.angle_beta   90.00
_cell.angle_gamma   90.00
#
_symmetry.space_group_name_H-M   'P 1'
#
loop_
_entity.id
_entity.type
_entity.pdbx_description
1 polymer ?
#
loop_
_entity_poly.entity_id
_entity_poly.type
_entity_poly.pdbx_seq_one_letter_code
_entity_poly.pdbx_strand_id
1 'polypeptide(L)'
;MLKRFALPALIFGVLVTSPLAAQEASEAVQEQEFATTEVVLQTTMGEITIALETERAPITASNFLRYVEEDRFDGTVFYRAMPLAWGDQPNGLIQGGTQWDPDRVLPGIAHEPTTLTGLTHTRGAVSMAMGEPGTANGDFSIMLGDQTGLDAKPESDDPVWRNGYAVFGYVTDGMAVVEAIHAAPVDPEKGEGWMKGQMLADPVVIVEARVIGESTAAE
;
A
#
# COMPACT_ATOMS: atom_id res chain seq x y z
N MET A 1 -11.95 -101.60 15.97
CA MET A 1 -11.06 -100.63 16.60
C MET A 1 -11.04 -99.36 15.70
N LEU A 2 -11.87 -98.42 15.98
CA LEU A 2 -11.96 -97.18 15.19
C LEU A 2 -11.31 -96.03 16.03
N LYS A 3 -10.22 -95.46 15.50
CA LYS A 3 -9.61 -94.25 16.08
C LYS A 3 -10.24 -93.05 15.42
N ARG A 4 -10.90 -92.22 16.25
CA ARG A 4 -11.47 -90.95 15.86
C ARG A 4 -10.33 -89.93 15.90
N PHE A 5 -10.06 -89.23 14.80
CA PHE A 5 -9.22 -88.09 14.74
C PHE A 5 -10.12 -86.85 14.83
N ALA A 6 -9.84 -85.98 15.86
CA ALA A 6 -10.46 -84.72 16.01
C ALA A 6 -9.68 -83.65 15.21
N LEU A 7 -10.39 -82.87 14.42
CA LEU A 7 -9.84 -81.77 13.65
C LEU A 7 -9.98 -80.51 14.47
N PRO A 8 -8.96 -79.60 14.65
CA PRO A 8 -9.13 -78.37 15.32
C PRO A 8 -9.66 -77.33 14.32
N ALA A 9 -10.70 -76.62 14.71
CA ALA A 9 -11.27 -75.51 13.98
C ALA A 9 -10.32 -74.28 14.07
N LEU A 10 -9.85 -73.80 12.94
CA LEU A 10 -9.12 -72.53 12.82
C LEU A 10 -10.14 -71.40 12.81
N ILE A 11 -10.15 -70.57 13.86
CA ILE A 11 -10.91 -69.32 13.87
C ILE A 11 -10.09 -68.24 13.17
N PHE A 12 -10.52 -67.84 11.95
CA PHE A 12 -9.98 -66.69 11.23
C PHE A 12 -10.56 -65.42 11.85
N GLY A 13 -9.74 -64.73 12.66
CA GLY A 13 -10.07 -63.37 13.14
C GLY A 13 -9.89 -62.36 11.98
N VAL A 14 -11.00 -61.81 11.53
CA VAL A 14 -11.00 -60.65 10.59
C VAL A 14 -10.62 -59.42 11.37
N LEU A 15 -9.39 -58.93 11.19
CA LEU A 15 -8.99 -57.60 11.64
C LEU A 15 -9.65 -56.59 10.72
N VAL A 16 -10.68 -55.92 11.22
CA VAL A 16 -11.25 -54.71 10.58
C VAL A 16 -10.32 -53.53 10.90
N THR A 17 -9.43 -53.20 10.00
CA THR A 17 -8.66 -51.96 10.04
C THR A 17 -9.56 -50.82 9.55
N SER A 18 -10.09 -50.02 10.48
CA SER A 18 -10.73 -48.76 10.14
C SER A 18 -9.67 -47.83 9.55
N PRO A 19 -9.90 -47.25 8.36
CA PRO A 19 -9.05 -46.16 7.90
C PRO A 19 -9.27 -44.96 8.83
N LEU A 20 -8.25 -44.61 9.61
CA LEU A 20 -8.17 -43.31 10.28
C LEU A 20 -8.07 -42.27 9.17
N ALA A 21 -9.21 -41.68 8.82
CA ALA A 21 -9.24 -40.54 7.94
C ALA A 21 -8.42 -39.44 8.62
N ALA A 22 -7.24 -39.19 8.11
CA ALA A 22 -6.48 -37.99 8.44
C ALA A 22 -7.31 -36.82 7.96
N GLN A 23 -7.97 -36.18 8.89
CA GLN A 23 -8.63 -34.90 8.71
C GLN A 23 -7.49 -33.89 8.68
N GLU A 24 -6.98 -33.61 7.47
CA GLU A 24 -6.15 -32.44 7.23
C GLU A 24 -7.03 -31.23 7.54
N ALA A 25 -6.88 -30.73 8.75
CA ALA A 25 -7.36 -29.41 9.08
C ALA A 25 -6.57 -28.43 8.20
N SER A 26 -7.16 -28.01 7.09
CA SER A 26 -6.76 -26.79 6.41
C SER A 26 -7.00 -25.66 7.43
N GLU A 27 -5.96 -25.30 8.19
CA GLU A 27 -5.93 -24.03 8.87
C GLU A 27 -6.00 -22.96 7.78
N ALA A 28 -7.20 -22.45 7.54
CA ALA A 28 -7.37 -21.24 6.79
C ALA A 28 -6.55 -20.17 7.53
N VAL A 29 -5.47 -19.71 6.89
CA VAL A 29 -4.75 -18.53 7.36
C VAL A 29 -5.80 -17.43 7.37
N GLN A 30 -6.28 -17.04 8.56
CA GLN A 30 -7.10 -15.86 8.70
C GLN A 30 -6.20 -14.68 8.33
N GLU A 31 -6.49 -14.09 7.18
CA GLU A 31 -5.85 -12.84 6.77
C GLU A 31 -6.27 -11.80 7.81
N GLN A 32 -5.30 -11.28 8.55
CA GLN A 32 -5.56 -10.32 9.60
C GLN A 32 -6.04 -9.02 8.93
N GLU A 33 -7.30 -8.66 9.16
CA GLU A 33 -7.85 -7.38 8.75
C GLU A 33 -7.40 -6.29 9.73
N PHE A 34 -6.91 -5.18 9.19
CA PHE A 34 -6.52 -4.00 9.96
C PHE A 34 -7.53 -2.87 9.73
N ALA A 35 -7.72 -2.02 10.73
CA ALA A 35 -8.59 -0.86 10.59
C ALA A 35 -8.05 0.14 9.57
N THR A 36 -8.93 0.61 8.70
CA THR A 36 -8.62 1.60 7.67
C THR A 36 -9.69 2.70 7.63
N THR A 37 -9.31 3.85 7.09
CA THR A 37 -10.26 4.93 6.78
C THR A 37 -10.19 5.22 5.28
N GLU A 38 -11.32 5.17 4.59
CA GLU A 38 -11.37 5.46 3.16
C GLU A 38 -11.54 6.95 2.90
N VAL A 39 -10.72 7.46 1.99
CA VAL A 39 -10.80 8.83 1.46
C VAL A 39 -10.91 8.79 -0.06
N VAL A 40 -11.59 9.79 -0.63
CA VAL A 40 -11.64 10.02 -2.07
C VAL A 40 -10.92 11.33 -2.38
N LEU A 41 -10.03 11.27 -3.37
CA LEU A 41 -9.49 12.43 -4.06
C LEU A 41 -10.26 12.61 -5.36
N GLN A 42 -11.15 13.60 -5.42
CA GLN A 42 -11.82 13.98 -6.66
C GLN A 42 -10.87 14.85 -7.48
N THR A 43 -10.43 14.35 -8.62
CA THR A 43 -9.54 15.09 -9.51
C THR A 43 -10.23 15.54 -10.78
N THR A 44 -9.60 16.44 -11.53
CA THR A 44 -10.09 16.84 -12.87
C THR A 44 -10.04 15.71 -13.89
N MET A 45 -9.40 14.57 -13.57
CA MET A 45 -9.33 13.37 -14.43
C MET A 45 -10.15 12.19 -13.92
N GLY A 46 -10.82 12.32 -12.75
CA GLY A 46 -11.63 11.27 -12.12
C GLY A 46 -11.33 11.12 -10.63
N GLU A 47 -11.99 10.16 -10.00
CA GLU A 47 -11.85 9.87 -8.57
C GLU A 47 -10.78 8.80 -8.32
N ILE A 48 -10.05 8.95 -7.21
CA ILE A 48 -9.09 7.98 -6.68
C ILE A 48 -9.50 7.72 -5.24
N THR A 49 -9.86 6.48 -4.92
CA THR A 49 -10.19 6.05 -3.55
C THR A 49 -8.97 5.40 -2.91
N ILE A 50 -8.67 5.79 -1.68
CA ILE A 50 -7.51 5.33 -0.92
C ILE A 50 -7.98 4.81 0.43
N ALA A 51 -7.67 3.56 0.78
CA ALA A 51 -7.77 3.07 2.14
C ALA A 51 -6.50 3.46 2.91
N LEU A 52 -6.64 4.35 3.88
CA LEU A 52 -5.58 4.77 4.78
C LEU A 52 -5.41 3.75 5.91
N GLU A 53 -4.19 3.31 6.16
CA GLU A 53 -3.83 2.29 7.14
C GLU A 53 -3.74 2.88 8.56
N THR A 54 -4.88 3.23 9.10
CA THR A 54 -4.98 3.96 10.38
C THR A 54 -4.51 3.15 11.58
N GLU A 55 -4.54 1.81 11.51
CA GLU A 55 -4.00 0.94 12.54
C GLU A 55 -2.49 0.69 12.36
N ARG A 56 -2.03 0.45 11.13
CA ARG A 56 -0.63 0.09 10.85
C ARG A 56 0.31 1.28 10.74
N ALA A 57 -0.17 2.41 10.21
CA ALA A 57 0.60 3.64 10.04
C ALA A 57 -0.14 4.85 10.68
N PRO A 58 -0.44 4.81 12.00
CA PRO A 58 -1.34 5.76 12.63
C PRO A 58 -0.89 7.22 12.56
N ILE A 59 0.41 7.50 12.64
CA ILE A 59 0.93 8.87 12.58
C ILE A 59 0.77 9.43 11.17
N THR A 60 1.17 8.64 10.17
CA THR A 60 1.17 9.08 8.78
C THR A 60 -0.25 9.15 8.22
N ALA A 61 -1.10 8.14 8.49
CA ALA A 61 -2.50 8.14 8.10
C ALA A 61 -3.27 9.30 8.74
N SER A 62 -3.08 9.55 10.05
CA SER A 62 -3.73 10.68 10.74
C SER A 62 -3.26 12.03 10.20
N ASN A 63 -1.98 12.16 9.81
CA ASN A 63 -1.51 13.39 9.16
C ASN A 63 -2.24 13.62 7.84
N PHE A 64 -2.36 12.60 6.99
CA PHE A 64 -3.07 12.72 5.72
C PHE A 64 -4.55 13.05 5.94
N LEU A 65 -5.21 12.42 6.92
CA LEU A 65 -6.60 12.72 7.29
C LEU A 65 -6.77 14.17 7.69
N ARG A 66 -5.84 14.75 8.46
CA ARG A 66 -5.90 16.18 8.80
C ARG A 66 -5.86 17.08 7.57
N TYR A 67 -5.07 16.75 6.54
CA TYR A 67 -5.08 17.51 5.29
C TYR A 67 -6.42 17.40 4.56
N VAL A 68 -7.09 16.24 4.64
CA VAL A 68 -8.43 16.02 4.09
C VAL A 68 -9.47 16.82 4.88
N GLU A 69 -9.51 16.65 6.22
CA GLU A 69 -10.51 17.26 7.10
C GLU A 69 -10.40 18.78 7.21
N GLU A 70 -9.19 19.34 7.00
CA GLU A 70 -8.93 20.78 7.00
C GLU A 70 -8.97 21.39 5.57
N ASP A 71 -9.48 20.66 4.55
CA ASP A 71 -9.59 21.05 3.14
C ASP A 71 -8.25 21.52 2.52
N ARG A 72 -7.12 21.05 3.07
CA ARG A 72 -5.78 21.50 2.66
C ARG A 72 -5.33 20.94 1.31
N PHE A 73 -5.94 19.84 0.88
CA PHE A 73 -5.69 19.28 -0.45
C PHE A 73 -6.57 19.91 -1.54
N ASP A 74 -7.64 20.58 -1.19
CA ASP A 74 -8.57 21.19 -2.15
C ASP A 74 -7.87 22.26 -3.00
N GLY A 75 -7.95 22.08 -4.32
CA GLY A 75 -7.27 22.92 -5.28
C GLY A 75 -5.75 22.70 -5.40
N THR A 76 -5.17 21.74 -4.65
CA THR A 76 -3.79 21.30 -4.89
C THR A 76 -3.71 20.43 -6.15
N VAL A 77 -2.54 19.94 -6.52
CA VAL A 77 -2.36 19.26 -7.80
C VAL A 77 -1.49 18.01 -7.68
N PHE A 78 -1.73 17.04 -8.56
CA PHE A 78 -0.67 16.14 -9.00
C PHE A 78 0.21 16.92 -9.99
N TYR A 79 1.48 17.06 -9.67
CA TYR A 79 2.40 17.92 -10.40
C TYR A 79 3.52 17.16 -11.11
N ARG A 80 3.72 15.89 -10.77
CA ARG A 80 4.83 15.09 -11.28
C ARG A 80 4.38 13.68 -11.66
N ALA A 81 4.93 13.20 -12.78
CA ALA A 81 4.85 11.83 -13.22
C ALA A 81 6.28 11.32 -13.51
N MET A 82 6.71 10.31 -12.77
CA MET A 82 8.04 9.71 -12.93
C MET A 82 7.90 8.32 -13.56
N PRO A 83 8.26 8.14 -14.83
CA PRO A 83 8.26 6.83 -15.46
C PRO A 83 9.49 6.03 -15.07
N LEU A 84 9.35 4.72 -14.93
CA LEU A 84 10.42 3.75 -14.78
C LEU A 84 10.40 2.79 -15.97
N ALA A 85 11.56 2.62 -16.61
CA ALA A 85 11.68 1.82 -17.83
C ALA A 85 11.83 0.31 -17.59
N TRP A 86 11.72 -0.15 -16.34
CA TRP A 86 11.85 -1.53 -15.90
C TRP A 86 10.55 -2.03 -15.26
N GLY A 87 10.41 -3.35 -15.11
CA GLY A 87 9.19 -3.97 -14.56
C GLY A 87 8.03 -3.98 -15.55
N ASP A 88 6.87 -4.43 -15.06
CA ASP A 88 5.62 -4.44 -15.82
C ASP A 88 5.15 -3.00 -16.05
N GLN A 89 4.72 -2.70 -17.28
CA GLN A 89 4.31 -1.34 -17.65
C GLN A 89 2.78 -1.16 -17.58
N PRO A 90 2.28 0.03 -17.19
CA PRO A 90 3.02 1.23 -16.79
C PRO A 90 3.69 1.08 -15.42
N ASN A 91 4.91 1.59 -15.26
CA ASN A 91 5.64 1.58 -14.00
C ASN A 91 6.19 2.98 -13.67
N GLY A 92 6.26 3.28 -12.38
CA GLY A 92 6.68 4.58 -11.90
C GLY A 92 5.79 5.07 -10.76
N LEU A 93 5.68 6.37 -10.63
CA LEU A 93 4.80 7.00 -9.66
C LEU A 93 4.23 8.33 -10.18
N ILE A 94 3.11 8.74 -9.61
CA ILE A 94 2.66 10.13 -9.64
C ILE A 94 2.89 10.76 -8.28
N GLN A 95 3.12 12.07 -8.23
CA GLN A 95 3.32 12.81 -6.99
C GLN A 95 2.45 14.06 -6.99
N GLY A 96 1.79 14.31 -5.85
CA GLY A 96 0.89 15.42 -5.64
C GLY A 96 0.95 15.94 -4.21
N GLY A 97 0.16 16.97 -3.94
CA GLY A 97 0.04 17.55 -2.61
C GLY A 97 0.29 19.05 -2.59
N THR A 98 0.76 19.55 -1.46
CA THR A 98 0.83 20.98 -1.17
C THR A 98 1.99 21.73 -1.83
N GLN A 99 2.97 21.02 -2.39
CA GLN A 99 4.18 21.62 -2.98
C GLN A 99 4.89 22.61 -2.05
N TRP A 100 4.89 22.33 -0.74
CA TRP A 100 5.47 23.21 0.29
C TRP A 100 4.83 24.59 0.40
N ASP A 101 3.60 24.76 -0.09
CA ASP A 101 2.86 26.00 0.08
C ASP A 101 2.72 26.34 1.59
N PRO A 102 3.31 27.46 2.06
CA PRO A 102 3.33 27.78 3.49
C PRO A 102 1.94 28.00 4.11
N ASP A 103 0.93 28.31 3.29
CA ASP A 103 -0.44 28.49 3.75
C ASP A 103 -1.19 27.15 3.93
N ARG A 104 -0.65 26.08 3.37
CA ARG A 104 -1.27 24.73 3.36
C ARG A 104 -0.50 23.71 4.17
N VAL A 105 0.83 23.80 4.18
CA VAL A 105 1.69 22.78 4.80
C VAL A 105 1.58 22.80 6.33
N LEU A 106 1.44 21.60 6.91
CA LEU A 106 1.53 21.37 8.35
C LEU A 106 2.98 21.05 8.74
N PRO A 107 3.33 21.12 10.03
CA PRO A 107 4.64 20.66 10.49
C PRO A 107 4.94 19.22 10.10
N GLY A 108 6.23 18.91 9.87
CA GLY A 108 6.68 17.55 9.59
C GLY A 108 6.34 16.59 10.74
N ILE A 109 6.09 15.33 10.39
CA ILE A 109 5.66 14.27 11.30
C ILE A 109 6.78 13.27 11.57
N ALA A 110 6.67 12.55 12.70
CA ALA A 110 7.52 11.40 12.97
C ALA A 110 7.42 10.37 11.84
N HIS A 111 8.56 9.78 11.48
CA HIS A 111 8.63 8.81 10.40
C HIS A 111 8.19 7.42 10.86
N GLU A 112 7.36 6.74 10.07
CA GLU A 112 6.94 5.36 10.27
C GLU A 112 7.52 4.50 9.14
N PRO A 113 8.71 3.89 9.34
CA PRO A 113 9.34 3.07 8.31
C PRO A 113 8.55 1.79 8.04
N THR A 114 8.68 1.24 6.83
CA THR A 114 7.99 0.00 6.42
C THR A 114 8.33 -1.20 7.32
N THR A 115 9.50 -1.20 7.96
CA THR A 115 9.88 -2.22 8.96
C THR A 115 9.09 -2.15 10.27
N LEU A 116 8.49 -0.99 10.58
CA LEU A 116 7.61 -0.81 11.73
C LEU A 116 6.16 -1.15 11.38
N THR A 117 5.70 -0.67 10.23
CA THR A 117 4.29 -0.77 9.81
C THR A 117 3.95 -2.11 9.15
N GLY A 118 4.95 -2.80 8.59
CA GLY A 118 4.76 -3.98 7.75
C GLY A 118 4.15 -3.69 6.38
N LEU A 119 3.94 -2.40 6.05
CA LEU A 119 3.47 -1.97 4.72
C LEU A 119 4.65 -1.96 3.73
N THR A 120 4.36 -2.05 2.42
CA THR A 120 5.40 -2.08 1.39
C THR A 120 4.95 -1.33 0.14
N HIS A 121 5.93 -0.84 -0.65
CA HIS A 121 5.69 -0.09 -1.88
C HIS A 121 5.30 -1.01 -3.04
N THR A 122 4.15 -1.68 -2.92
CA THR A 122 3.54 -2.42 -4.03
C THR A 122 2.69 -1.49 -4.90
N ARG A 123 2.21 -2.01 -6.03
CA ARG A 123 1.28 -1.28 -6.91
C ARG A 123 0.09 -0.73 -6.12
N GLY A 124 -0.23 0.54 -6.31
CA GLY A 124 -1.29 1.25 -5.60
C GLY A 124 -0.88 1.80 -4.23
N ALA A 125 0.31 1.48 -3.73
CA ALA A 125 0.78 2.05 -2.46
C ALA A 125 0.83 3.58 -2.52
N VAL A 126 0.35 4.20 -1.44
CA VAL A 126 0.42 5.65 -1.21
C VAL A 126 1.47 5.90 -0.15
N SER A 127 2.46 6.72 -0.48
CA SER A 127 3.66 6.94 0.34
C SER A 127 3.98 8.42 0.47
N MET A 128 4.45 8.84 1.65
CA MET A 128 4.83 10.24 1.89
C MET A 128 6.08 10.61 1.10
N ALA A 129 6.05 11.79 0.48
CA ALA A 129 7.26 12.42 -0.01
C ALA A 129 7.98 13.13 1.16
N MET A 130 9.30 12.99 1.22
CA MET A 130 10.14 13.62 2.25
C MET A 130 11.56 13.87 1.73
N GLY A 131 12.25 14.81 2.36
CA GLY A 131 13.70 14.96 2.18
C GLY A 131 14.45 13.99 3.09
N GLU A 132 14.31 14.15 4.40
CA GLU A 132 14.89 13.27 5.42
C GLU A 132 13.79 12.71 6.34
N PRO A 133 14.04 11.61 7.07
CA PRO A 133 13.08 11.08 8.04
C PRO A 133 12.63 12.16 9.03
N GLY A 134 11.31 12.31 9.20
CA GLY A 134 10.72 13.35 10.06
C GLY A 134 10.38 14.67 9.35
N THR A 135 10.61 14.79 8.04
CA THR A 135 10.28 15.99 7.26
C THR A 135 9.02 15.85 6.40
N ALA A 136 8.40 14.67 6.39
CA ALA A 136 7.16 14.43 5.64
C ALA A 136 6.02 15.33 6.16
N ASN A 137 5.23 15.89 5.25
CA ASN A 137 4.12 16.78 5.57
C ASN A 137 2.90 16.56 4.65
N GLY A 138 2.71 17.32 3.55
CA GLY A 138 1.52 17.28 2.71
C GLY A 138 1.75 16.78 1.29
N ASP A 139 2.96 16.36 0.95
CA ASP A 139 3.24 15.82 -0.38
C ASP A 139 3.32 14.29 -0.33
N PHE A 140 2.72 13.63 -1.32
CA PHE A 140 2.61 12.16 -1.38
C PHE A 140 2.77 11.65 -2.80
N SER A 141 3.08 10.36 -2.91
CA SER A 141 3.21 9.64 -4.18
C SER A 141 2.32 8.41 -4.22
N ILE A 142 1.82 8.05 -5.41
CA ILE A 142 1.07 6.81 -5.67
C ILE A 142 1.89 5.96 -6.64
N MET A 143 2.14 4.70 -6.28
CA MET A 143 2.95 3.77 -7.05
C MET A 143 2.14 3.10 -8.16
N LEU A 144 2.67 3.07 -9.39
CA LEU A 144 2.06 2.37 -10.52
C LEU A 144 2.45 0.89 -10.59
N GLY A 145 3.55 0.52 -10.00
CA GLY A 145 4.07 -0.85 -9.94
C GLY A 145 4.80 -1.08 -8.63
N ASP A 146 5.28 -2.30 -8.42
CA ASP A 146 6.02 -2.64 -7.22
C ASP A 146 7.39 -1.95 -7.19
N GLN A 147 7.60 -1.15 -6.15
CA GLN A 147 8.82 -0.38 -5.92
C GLN A 147 9.38 -0.64 -4.52
N THR A 148 9.48 -1.90 -4.14
CA THR A 148 10.01 -2.33 -2.83
C THR A 148 11.44 -1.84 -2.56
N GLY A 149 12.12 -1.32 -3.58
CA GLY A 149 13.38 -0.60 -3.44
C GLY A 149 13.27 0.67 -2.58
N LEU A 150 12.07 1.23 -2.38
CA LEU A 150 11.77 2.38 -1.53
C LEU A 150 11.48 1.99 -0.07
N ASP A 151 11.30 0.70 0.22
CA ASP A 151 11.12 0.21 1.58
C ASP A 151 12.38 0.43 2.42
N ALA A 152 12.22 0.44 3.74
CA ALA A 152 13.33 0.60 4.69
C ALA A 152 14.38 -0.51 4.51
N LYS A 153 15.65 -0.12 4.54
CA LYS A 153 16.82 -1.00 4.44
C LYS A 153 17.70 -0.79 5.67
N PRO A 154 17.42 -1.46 6.78
CA PRO A 154 18.12 -1.23 8.06
C PRO A 154 19.65 -1.36 7.99
N GLU A 155 20.14 -2.13 7.01
CA GLU A 155 21.57 -2.34 6.75
C GLU A 155 22.24 -1.19 5.97
N SER A 156 21.46 -0.21 5.44
CA SER A 156 22.01 0.90 4.68
C SER A 156 22.76 1.90 5.58
N ASP A 157 23.91 2.38 5.11
CA ASP A 157 24.65 3.47 5.77
C ASP A 157 23.99 4.84 5.55
N ASP A 158 23.21 4.99 4.46
CA ASP A 158 22.48 6.20 4.15
C ASP A 158 21.19 6.25 5.00
N PRO A 159 20.99 7.31 5.81
CA PRO A 159 19.82 7.44 6.69
C PRO A 159 18.48 7.43 5.94
N VAL A 160 18.41 7.97 4.72
CA VAL A 160 17.19 7.97 3.91
C VAL A 160 16.83 6.54 3.52
N TRP A 161 17.77 5.79 2.97
CA TRP A 161 17.55 4.39 2.58
C TRP A 161 17.39 3.46 3.77
N ARG A 162 18.07 3.73 4.90
CA ARG A 162 17.88 2.96 6.13
C ARG A 162 16.44 3.00 6.62
N ASN A 163 15.81 4.16 6.55
CA ASN A 163 14.42 4.36 6.97
C ASN A 163 13.42 4.13 5.84
N GLY A 164 13.82 4.27 4.58
CA GLY A 164 12.94 4.23 3.42
C GLY A 164 11.88 5.33 3.45
N TYR A 165 10.82 5.18 2.66
CA TYR A 165 9.67 6.07 2.67
C TYR A 165 8.50 5.44 3.43
N ALA A 166 7.59 6.28 3.96
CA ALA A 166 6.47 5.81 4.78
C ALA A 166 5.25 5.51 3.90
N VAL A 167 4.95 4.23 3.70
CA VAL A 167 3.67 3.79 3.13
C VAL A 167 2.60 3.93 4.21
N PHE A 168 1.43 4.50 3.84
CA PHE A 168 0.34 4.75 4.79
C PHE A 168 -1.05 4.44 4.23
N GLY A 169 -1.16 3.89 3.04
CA GLY A 169 -2.42 3.51 2.42
C GLY A 169 -2.24 2.86 1.07
N TYR A 170 -3.35 2.43 0.50
CA TYR A 170 -3.40 1.81 -0.81
C TYR A 170 -4.63 2.30 -1.58
N VAL A 171 -4.46 2.49 -2.89
CA VAL A 171 -5.58 2.78 -3.81
C VAL A 171 -6.47 1.55 -3.90
N THR A 172 -7.74 1.69 -3.52
CA THR A 172 -8.77 0.64 -3.60
C THR A 172 -9.64 0.76 -4.86
N ASP A 173 -9.78 2.00 -5.38
CA ASP A 173 -10.44 2.25 -6.66
C ASP A 173 -9.79 3.44 -7.38
N GLY A 174 -9.94 3.52 -8.71
CA GLY A 174 -9.42 4.64 -9.49
C GLY A 174 -7.98 4.47 -9.99
N MET A 175 -7.35 3.28 -9.94
CA MET A 175 -6.02 3.06 -10.52
C MET A 175 -5.91 3.46 -12.00
N ALA A 176 -7.01 3.35 -12.76
CA ALA A 176 -7.04 3.83 -14.15
C ALA A 176 -6.84 5.35 -14.25
N VAL A 177 -7.32 6.12 -13.26
CA VAL A 177 -7.09 7.57 -13.17
C VAL A 177 -5.62 7.85 -12.83
N VAL A 178 -5.03 7.10 -11.90
CA VAL A 178 -3.59 7.18 -11.58
C VAL A 178 -2.72 6.94 -12.81
N GLU A 179 -3.05 5.90 -13.61
CA GLU A 179 -2.35 5.61 -14.86
C GLU A 179 -2.54 6.71 -15.91
N ALA A 180 -3.74 7.28 -16.02
CA ALA A 180 -4.01 8.38 -16.93
C ALA A 180 -3.23 9.65 -16.56
N ILE A 181 -3.13 9.97 -15.27
CA ILE A 181 -2.30 11.08 -14.77
C ILE A 181 -0.82 10.83 -15.08
N HIS A 182 -0.34 9.59 -14.86
CA HIS A 182 1.05 9.23 -15.14
C HIS A 182 1.39 9.31 -16.65
N ALA A 183 0.44 8.99 -17.51
CA ALA A 183 0.59 9.06 -18.96
C ALA A 183 0.44 10.49 -19.53
N ALA A 184 0.05 11.46 -18.71
CA ALA A 184 -0.13 12.83 -19.15
C ALA A 184 1.23 13.47 -19.56
N PRO A 185 1.22 14.42 -20.50
CA PRO A 185 2.45 15.05 -20.98
C PRO A 185 3.27 15.70 -19.86
N VAL A 186 4.58 15.47 -19.87
CA VAL A 186 5.53 16.16 -19.01
C VAL A 186 6.26 17.26 -19.79
N ASP A 187 6.67 18.32 -19.10
CA ASP A 187 7.48 19.39 -19.67
C ASP A 187 8.98 19.04 -19.49
N PRO A 188 9.73 18.85 -20.57
CA PRO A 188 11.14 18.44 -20.50
C PRO A 188 12.05 19.49 -19.85
N GLU A 189 11.61 20.76 -19.80
CA GLU A 189 12.41 21.85 -19.23
C GLU A 189 12.05 22.16 -17.77
N LYS A 190 10.87 21.70 -17.28
CA LYS A 190 10.47 21.90 -15.89
C LYS A 190 11.11 20.89 -14.94
N GLY A 191 11.20 21.29 -13.66
CA GLY A 191 11.85 20.52 -12.61
C GLY A 191 13.34 20.80 -12.50
N GLU A 192 13.90 20.46 -11.33
CA GLU A 192 15.31 20.65 -11.02
C GLU A 192 15.97 19.32 -10.66
N GLY A 193 17.28 19.23 -10.89
CA GLY A 193 18.07 18.06 -10.55
C GLY A 193 17.50 16.78 -11.18
N TRP A 194 17.28 15.77 -10.37
CA TRP A 194 16.76 14.46 -10.80
C TRP A 194 15.27 14.46 -11.18
N MET A 195 14.53 15.52 -10.84
CA MET A 195 13.12 15.70 -11.23
C MET A 195 12.94 16.41 -12.58
N LYS A 196 14.02 16.88 -13.22
CA LYS A 196 13.92 17.58 -14.50
C LYS A 196 13.29 16.66 -15.57
N GLY A 197 12.30 17.19 -16.28
CA GLY A 197 11.55 16.44 -17.30
C GLY A 197 10.50 15.48 -16.76
N GLN A 198 10.19 15.54 -15.47
CA GLN A 198 9.16 14.73 -14.84
C GLN A 198 7.96 15.54 -14.35
N MET A 199 8.01 16.86 -14.49
CA MET A 199 6.89 17.71 -14.08
C MET A 199 5.82 17.73 -15.16
N LEU A 200 4.56 17.54 -14.78
CA LEU A 200 3.43 17.59 -15.71
C LEU A 200 3.38 18.96 -16.41
N ALA A 201 3.17 18.96 -17.73
CA ALA A 201 3.01 20.18 -18.49
C ALA A 201 1.78 20.96 -17.99
N ASP A 202 0.67 20.23 -17.77
CA ASP A 202 -0.57 20.71 -17.18
C ASP A 202 -0.86 19.87 -15.91
N PRO A 203 -0.61 20.39 -14.70
CA PRO A 203 -0.86 19.69 -13.45
C PRO A 203 -2.34 19.34 -13.29
N VAL A 204 -2.62 18.14 -12.74
CA VAL A 204 -3.98 17.64 -12.55
C VAL A 204 -4.50 18.08 -11.18
N VAL A 205 -5.59 18.86 -11.16
CA VAL A 205 -6.13 19.45 -9.92
C VAL A 205 -6.85 18.39 -9.09
N ILE A 206 -6.54 18.35 -7.80
CA ILE A 206 -7.37 17.72 -6.76
C ILE A 206 -8.45 18.73 -6.41
N VAL A 207 -9.67 18.49 -6.90
CA VAL A 207 -10.79 19.42 -6.75
C VAL A 207 -11.29 19.43 -5.32
N GLU A 208 -11.39 18.23 -4.73
CA GLU A 208 -11.85 18.00 -3.36
C GLU A 208 -11.22 16.71 -2.83
N ALA A 209 -10.91 16.68 -1.55
CA ALA A 209 -10.53 15.48 -0.81
C ALA A 209 -11.51 15.27 0.35
N ARG A 210 -12.10 14.08 0.49
CA ARG A 210 -13.11 13.82 1.53
C ARG A 210 -13.04 12.40 2.09
N VAL A 211 -13.38 12.25 3.37
CA VAL A 211 -13.58 10.95 4.01
C VAL A 211 -14.91 10.35 3.54
N ILE A 212 -14.92 9.07 3.18
CA ILE A 212 -16.14 8.37 2.72
C ILE A 212 -16.52 7.15 3.57
N GLY A 213 -15.62 6.59 4.34
CA GLY A 213 -15.90 5.41 5.16
C GLY A 213 -14.77 5.05 6.11
N GLU A 214 -15.13 4.25 7.13
CA GLU A 214 -14.20 3.66 8.06
C GLU A 214 -14.46 2.15 8.12
N SER A 215 -13.39 1.35 8.08
CA SER A 215 -13.41 -0.08 8.35
C SER A 215 -12.72 -0.32 9.68
N THR A 216 -13.40 -1.03 10.57
CA THR A 216 -12.80 -1.49 11.84
C THR A 216 -12.20 -2.87 11.64
N ALA A 217 -11.10 -3.18 12.35
CA ALA A 217 -10.59 -4.54 12.40
C ALA A 217 -11.71 -5.52 12.82
N ALA A 218 -11.74 -6.69 12.22
CA ALA A 218 -12.65 -7.75 12.67
C ALA A 218 -12.23 -8.20 14.08
N GLU A 219 -13.19 -8.21 15.03
CA GLU A 219 -13.00 -8.71 16.41
C GLU A 219 -12.81 -10.24 16.45
#